data_39e0a2f2e695943180c8d292c46ef41b
#
_entry.id   39e0a2f2e695943180c8d292c46ef41b
#
_cell.length_a   1.000
_cell.length_b   1.000
_cell.length_c   1.000
_cell.angle_alpha   90.00
_cell.angle_beta   90.00
_cell.angle_gamma   90.00
#
_symmetry.space_group_name_H-M   'P 1'
#
loop_
_entity.id
_entity.type
_entity.pdbx_description
1 polymer ?
#
loop_
_entity_poly.entity_id
_entity_poly.type
_entity_poly.pdbx_seq_one_letter_code
_entity_poly.pdbx_strand_id
1 'polypeptide(L)'
;LAMERPFGVAPTLSADLQLDDLDLRSVTEVFDFGSITGRLDGSIRNIRLVDWSATSFDADLHTDRDAAKRRRERQRISQRAVQNISSVGDASFVTSLQGQLIGLFDDFGYRRLGISCRLQNEVCAMGGLESIGRETAGSGSDTSGFTVIQGAGIPRLNVVGFNRRVDWPTLLERLEAVGSGDLKPVVE
;
A
#
# COMPACT_ATOMS: atom_id res chain seq x y z
N LEU A 1 -17.77 14.12 6.66
CA LEU A 1 -17.60 14.73 5.34
C LEU A 1 -18.08 16.18 5.41
N ALA A 2 -17.25 17.13 5.08
CA ALA A 2 -17.60 18.54 4.96
C ALA A 2 -17.09 19.08 3.62
N MET A 3 -17.89 19.89 2.94
CA MET A 3 -17.54 20.50 1.66
C MET A 3 -17.69 22.01 1.77
N GLU A 4 -16.63 22.74 1.51
CA GLU A 4 -16.63 24.20 1.47
C GLU A 4 -16.56 24.69 0.04
N ARG A 5 -17.39 25.70 -0.29
CA ARG A 5 -17.45 26.33 -1.62
C ARG A 5 -17.64 25.34 -2.77
N PRO A 6 -18.71 24.52 -2.79
CA PRO A 6 -18.90 23.47 -3.79
C PRO A 6 -18.97 23.98 -5.24
N PHE A 7 -19.30 25.26 -5.44
CA PHE A 7 -19.36 25.94 -6.74
C PHE A 7 -18.28 27.04 -6.89
N GLY A 8 -17.27 27.06 -6.01
CA GLY A 8 -16.17 28.01 -6.08
C GLY A 8 -15.10 27.60 -7.10
N VAL A 9 -14.11 28.48 -7.30
CA VAL A 9 -13.01 28.24 -8.23
C VAL A 9 -12.10 27.06 -7.82
N ALA A 10 -12.08 26.74 -6.50
CA ALA A 10 -11.36 25.59 -5.96
C ALA A 10 -12.19 24.98 -4.82
N PRO A 11 -13.07 24.01 -5.10
CA PRO A 11 -13.84 23.32 -4.08
C PRO A 11 -12.92 22.60 -3.09
N THR A 12 -13.18 22.77 -1.80
CA THR A 12 -12.44 22.07 -0.74
C THR A 12 -13.34 21.04 -0.09
N LEU A 13 -12.87 19.80 -0.05
CA LEU A 13 -13.54 18.68 0.60
C LEU A 13 -12.68 18.20 1.77
N SER A 14 -13.31 18.02 2.95
CA SER A 14 -12.69 17.37 4.11
C SER A 14 -13.49 16.13 4.51
N ALA A 15 -12.80 15.04 4.77
CA ALA A 15 -13.43 13.77 5.11
C ALA A 15 -12.52 12.90 5.98
N ASP A 16 -13.16 11.98 6.71
CA ASP A 16 -12.52 10.81 7.31
C ASP A 16 -13.20 9.57 6.74
N LEU A 17 -12.41 8.55 6.43
CA LEU A 17 -12.85 7.28 5.90
C LEU A 17 -12.39 6.15 6.79
N GLN A 18 -13.31 5.28 7.18
CA GLN A 18 -13.03 4.03 7.86
C GLN A 18 -13.29 2.87 6.90
N LEU A 19 -12.36 1.94 6.85
CA LEU A 19 -12.43 0.73 6.04
C LEU A 19 -12.51 -0.48 6.98
N ASP A 20 -13.56 -1.26 6.82
CA ASP A 20 -13.78 -2.46 7.61
C ASP A 20 -14.07 -3.65 6.69
N ASP A 21 -13.32 -4.72 6.84
CA ASP A 21 -13.54 -6.01 6.16
C ASP A 21 -13.61 -5.92 4.62
N LEU A 22 -12.82 -5.00 4.02
CA LEU A 22 -12.79 -4.80 2.58
C LEU A 22 -12.10 -5.97 1.87
N ASP A 23 -12.71 -6.49 0.81
CA ASP A 23 -12.11 -7.56 0.00
C ASP A 23 -10.97 -7.03 -0.87
N LEU A 24 -9.73 -7.40 -0.50
CA LEU A 24 -8.54 -6.99 -1.24
C LEU A 24 -8.52 -7.50 -2.68
N ARG A 25 -9.08 -8.67 -2.94
CA ARG A 25 -9.15 -9.22 -4.29
C ARG A 25 -9.92 -8.28 -5.20
N SER A 26 -11.12 -7.89 -4.79
CA SER A 26 -11.98 -7.00 -5.57
C SER A 26 -11.28 -5.66 -5.86
N VAL A 27 -10.57 -5.10 -4.89
CA VAL A 27 -9.82 -3.85 -5.07
C VAL A 27 -8.68 -4.03 -6.07
N THR A 28 -7.85 -5.06 -5.89
CA THR A 28 -6.65 -5.25 -6.73
C THR A 28 -6.96 -5.68 -8.16
N GLU A 29 -8.09 -6.36 -8.39
CA GLU A 29 -8.57 -6.72 -9.72
C GLU A 29 -9.07 -5.48 -10.50
N VAL A 30 -9.77 -4.54 -9.84
CA VAL A 30 -10.24 -3.31 -10.49
C VAL A 30 -9.07 -2.46 -11.03
N PHE A 31 -7.96 -2.43 -10.30
CA PHE A 31 -6.78 -1.64 -10.67
C PHE A 31 -5.74 -2.42 -11.48
N ASP A 32 -6.03 -3.64 -11.91
CA ASP A 32 -5.09 -4.54 -12.59
C ASP A 32 -3.72 -4.67 -11.88
N PHE A 33 -3.72 -4.50 -10.57
CA PHE A 33 -2.52 -4.49 -9.74
C PHE A 33 -1.91 -5.88 -9.53
N GLY A 34 -2.62 -6.91 -9.93
CA GLY A 34 -2.37 -8.31 -9.62
C GLY A 34 -3.37 -8.79 -8.55
N SER A 35 -3.24 -10.02 -8.09
CA SER A 35 -4.18 -10.59 -7.11
C SER A 35 -3.60 -10.56 -5.70
N ILE A 36 -4.31 -9.93 -4.78
CA ILE A 36 -4.06 -9.99 -3.33
C ILE A 36 -5.34 -10.46 -2.66
N THR A 37 -5.30 -11.58 -1.96
CA THR A 37 -6.46 -12.10 -1.22
C THR A 37 -6.32 -11.84 0.27
N GLY A 38 -7.41 -11.48 0.93
CA GLY A 38 -7.46 -11.16 2.34
C GLY A 38 -8.44 -10.03 2.62
N ARG A 39 -8.54 -9.65 3.90
CA ARG A 39 -9.43 -8.59 4.36
C ARG A 39 -8.61 -7.40 4.81
N LEU A 40 -8.98 -6.23 4.30
CA LEU A 40 -8.33 -4.97 4.60
C LEU A 40 -9.19 -4.16 5.56
N ASP A 41 -8.58 -3.76 6.64
CA ASP A 41 -9.08 -2.79 7.59
C ASP A 41 -8.18 -1.55 7.58
N GLY A 42 -8.71 -0.44 8.02
CA GLY A 42 -7.90 0.75 8.17
C GLY A 42 -8.70 2.03 8.21
N SER A 43 -7.99 3.12 8.22
CA SER A 43 -8.56 4.46 8.22
C SER A 43 -7.76 5.40 7.35
N ILE A 44 -8.46 6.34 6.72
CA ILE A 44 -7.84 7.51 6.07
C ILE A 44 -8.47 8.74 6.72
N ARG A 45 -7.69 9.43 7.55
CA ARG A 45 -8.14 10.56 8.36
C ARG A 45 -7.60 11.87 7.82
N ASN A 46 -8.24 12.97 8.22
CA ASN A 46 -7.78 14.31 7.87
C ASN A 46 -7.64 14.51 6.35
N ILE A 47 -8.45 13.80 5.56
CA ILE A 47 -8.45 13.95 4.10
C ILE A 47 -8.83 15.39 3.79
N ARG A 48 -7.99 16.05 3.01
CA ARG A 48 -8.28 17.34 2.42
C ARG A 48 -8.00 17.32 0.93
N LEU A 49 -9.05 17.53 0.16
CA LEU A 49 -8.96 17.72 -1.28
C LEU A 49 -9.14 19.20 -1.58
N VAL A 50 -8.32 19.74 -2.46
CA VAL A 50 -8.48 21.07 -3.04
C VAL A 50 -8.47 20.90 -4.55
N ASP A 51 -9.51 21.37 -5.20
CA ASP A 51 -9.71 21.17 -6.64
C ASP A 51 -9.56 19.69 -7.05
N TRP A 52 -10.19 18.80 -6.23
CA TRP A 52 -10.17 17.35 -6.39
C TRP A 52 -8.80 16.66 -6.23
N SER A 53 -7.76 17.42 -5.91
CA SER A 53 -6.42 16.90 -5.64
C SER A 53 -6.20 16.74 -4.14
N ALA A 54 -5.65 15.60 -3.72
CA ALA A 54 -5.33 15.37 -2.31
C ALA A 54 -4.14 16.23 -1.89
N THR A 55 -4.36 17.07 -0.88
CA THR A 55 -3.32 17.95 -0.31
C THR A 55 -2.82 17.48 1.05
N SER A 56 -3.65 16.76 1.80
CA SER A 56 -3.26 16.12 3.04
C SER A 56 -4.16 14.93 3.37
N PHE A 57 -3.61 13.92 4.02
CA PHE A 57 -4.31 12.84 4.71
C PHE A 57 -3.36 12.04 5.59
N ASP A 58 -3.92 11.26 6.52
CA ASP A 58 -3.24 10.25 7.32
C ASP A 58 -3.89 8.90 7.05
N ALA A 59 -3.23 8.02 6.30
CA ALA A 59 -3.72 6.69 5.94
C ALA A 59 -2.97 5.61 6.71
N ASP A 60 -3.74 4.69 7.33
CA ASP A 60 -3.25 3.46 7.94
C ASP A 60 -4.08 2.30 7.41
N LEU A 61 -3.48 1.44 6.60
CA LEU A 61 -4.15 0.30 5.96
C LEU A 61 -3.43 -1.00 6.33
N HIS A 62 -4.17 -2.01 6.74
CA HIS A 62 -3.60 -3.31 7.11
C HIS A 62 -4.58 -4.45 6.92
N THR A 63 -4.06 -5.67 6.80
CA THR A 63 -4.92 -6.85 6.72
C THR A 63 -5.31 -7.37 8.09
N ASP A 64 -6.61 -7.69 8.27
CA ASP A 64 -7.11 -8.41 9.44
C ASP A 64 -7.01 -9.93 9.22
N ARG A 65 -6.06 -10.53 9.94
CA ARG A 65 -5.85 -11.97 9.92
C ARG A 65 -7.01 -12.76 10.53
N ASP A 66 -7.66 -12.21 11.53
CA ASP A 66 -8.73 -12.91 12.23
C ASP A 66 -10.03 -12.88 11.43
N ALA A 67 -10.31 -11.78 10.71
CA ALA A 67 -11.37 -11.74 9.72
C ALA A 67 -11.15 -12.77 8.60
N ALA A 68 -9.95 -12.86 8.04
CA ALA A 68 -9.61 -13.85 7.02
C ALA A 68 -9.79 -15.29 7.54
N LYS A 69 -9.39 -15.59 8.79
CA LYS A 69 -9.60 -16.90 9.42
C LYS A 69 -11.10 -17.22 9.61
N ARG A 70 -11.90 -16.26 10.09
CA ARG A 70 -13.36 -16.45 10.25
C ARG A 70 -14.01 -16.82 8.93
N ARG A 71 -13.57 -16.23 7.82
CA ARG A 71 -14.07 -16.50 6.47
C ARG A 71 -13.41 -17.69 5.79
N ARG A 72 -12.44 -18.36 6.43
CA ARG A 72 -11.61 -19.45 5.86
C ARG A 72 -10.88 -19.01 4.58
N GLU A 73 -10.57 -17.75 4.47
CA GLU A 73 -9.87 -17.16 3.34
C GLU A 73 -8.35 -17.31 3.51
N ARG A 74 -7.67 -17.71 2.43
CA ARG A 74 -6.22 -17.80 2.41
C ARG A 74 -5.65 -16.44 2.02
N GLN A 75 -4.73 -15.92 2.81
CA GLN A 75 -4.00 -14.70 2.50
C GLN A 75 -2.85 -15.04 1.54
N ARG A 76 -3.03 -14.65 0.28
CA ARG A 76 -2.05 -14.88 -0.79
C ARG A 76 -1.86 -13.61 -1.60
N ILE A 77 -0.66 -13.47 -2.15
CA ILE A 77 -0.30 -12.38 -3.05
C ILE A 77 0.37 -12.96 -4.30
N SER A 78 -0.08 -12.54 -5.47
CA SER A 78 0.49 -12.97 -6.74
C SER A 78 1.87 -12.35 -6.96
N GLN A 79 2.71 -13.03 -7.76
CA GLN A 79 4.00 -12.51 -8.17
C GLN A 79 3.87 -11.13 -8.82
N ARG A 80 2.87 -10.93 -9.68
CA ARG A 80 2.59 -9.63 -10.33
C ARG A 80 2.33 -8.53 -9.30
N ALA A 81 1.49 -8.79 -8.29
CA ALA A 81 1.21 -7.80 -7.25
C ALA A 81 2.46 -7.44 -6.44
N VAL A 82 3.31 -8.42 -6.16
CA VAL A 82 4.60 -8.20 -5.49
C VAL A 82 5.50 -7.31 -6.34
N GLN A 83 5.63 -7.57 -7.63
CA GLN A 83 6.42 -6.75 -8.55
C GLN A 83 5.89 -5.33 -8.65
N ASN A 84 4.56 -5.15 -8.74
CA ASN A 84 3.93 -3.84 -8.80
C ASN A 84 4.15 -3.03 -7.52
N ILE A 85 4.02 -3.64 -6.33
CA ILE A 85 4.34 -2.97 -5.06
C ILE A 85 5.79 -2.47 -5.06
N SER A 86 6.71 -3.27 -5.57
CA SER A 86 8.13 -2.91 -5.59
C SER A 86 8.42 -1.78 -6.57
N SER A 87 7.81 -1.81 -7.73
CA SER A 87 7.99 -0.78 -8.77
C SER A 87 7.42 0.58 -8.33
N VAL A 88 6.28 0.55 -7.63
CA VAL A 88 5.63 1.78 -7.14
C VAL A 88 6.38 2.39 -5.96
N GLY A 89 6.83 1.54 -5.02
CA GLY A 89 7.33 1.98 -3.72
C GLY A 89 8.85 1.98 -3.56
N ASP A 90 9.64 1.72 -4.62
CA ASP A 90 11.08 1.46 -4.50
C ASP A 90 11.37 0.43 -3.38
N ALA A 91 10.51 -0.59 -3.29
CA ALA A 91 10.60 -1.62 -2.28
C ALA A 91 11.50 -2.76 -2.75
N SER A 92 12.32 -3.26 -1.86
CA SER A 92 13.15 -4.42 -2.12
C SER A 92 12.54 -5.68 -1.54
N PHE A 93 12.73 -6.80 -2.23
CA PHE A 93 12.36 -8.11 -1.72
C PHE A 93 13.47 -8.65 -0.83
N VAL A 94 13.12 -8.95 0.41
CA VAL A 94 13.98 -9.74 1.28
C VAL A 94 13.45 -11.17 1.30
N THR A 95 14.07 -12.03 0.51
CA THR A 95 13.79 -13.46 0.55
C THR A 95 14.82 -14.18 1.39
N SER A 96 14.37 -15.17 2.13
CA SER A 96 15.27 -16.12 2.82
C SER A 96 15.97 -17.08 1.84
N LEU A 97 15.56 -17.07 0.59
CA LEU A 97 16.13 -17.85 -0.51
C LEU A 97 16.32 -16.90 -1.69
N GLN A 98 17.52 -16.93 -2.25
CA GLN A 98 17.98 -16.09 -3.34
C GLN A 98 16.92 -15.85 -4.42
N GLY A 99 16.81 -14.60 -4.90
CA GLY A 99 15.75 -14.10 -5.78
C GLY A 99 15.46 -14.86 -7.07
N GLN A 100 16.29 -15.85 -7.43
CA GLN A 100 16.12 -16.72 -8.59
C GLN A 100 14.90 -17.68 -8.49
N LEU A 101 14.38 -17.93 -7.28
CA LEU A 101 13.24 -18.83 -7.09
C LEU A 101 11.88 -18.14 -7.14
N ILE A 102 11.83 -16.81 -7.14
CA ILE A 102 10.56 -16.07 -7.18
C ILE A 102 9.80 -16.36 -8.47
N GLY A 103 10.50 -16.51 -9.59
CA GLY A 103 9.91 -16.81 -10.89
C GLY A 103 9.26 -18.20 -11.02
N LEU A 104 9.46 -19.09 -10.04
CA LEU A 104 8.87 -20.44 -10.05
C LEU A 104 7.52 -20.53 -9.34
N PHE A 105 7.08 -19.46 -8.70
CA PHE A 105 5.84 -19.44 -7.92
C PHE A 105 4.90 -18.36 -8.42
N ASP A 106 3.67 -18.72 -8.73
CA ASP A 106 2.64 -17.79 -9.20
C ASP A 106 2.12 -16.89 -8.07
N ASP A 107 2.12 -17.42 -6.83
CA ASP A 107 1.66 -16.71 -5.66
C ASP A 107 2.39 -17.11 -4.37
N PHE A 108 2.36 -16.22 -3.37
CA PHE A 108 3.02 -16.37 -2.08
C PHE A 108 2.02 -16.20 -0.95
N GLY A 109 2.15 -17.03 0.10
CA GLY A 109 1.40 -16.83 1.33
C GLY A 109 1.96 -15.67 2.15
N TYR A 110 1.08 -14.88 2.80
CA TYR A 110 1.50 -13.86 3.72
C TYR A 110 0.70 -13.91 5.03
N ARG A 111 1.26 -13.37 6.11
CA ARG A 111 0.61 -13.26 7.43
C ARG A 111 -0.06 -11.93 7.62
N ARG A 112 0.65 -10.86 7.29
CA ARG A 112 0.24 -9.48 7.47
C ARG A 112 0.72 -8.66 6.30
N LEU A 113 -0.12 -7.76 5.86
CA LEU A 113 0.21 -6.69 4.95
C LEU A 113 -0.22 -5.40 5.61
N GLY A 114 0.58 -4.36 5.49
CA GLY A 114 0.22 -3.06 6.01
C GLY A 114 1.10 -1.95 5.46
N ILE A 115 0.46 -0.81 5.22
CA ILE A 115 1.08 0.40 4.72
C ILE A 115 0.45 1.60 5.40
N SER A 116 1.27 2.58 5.72
CA SER A 116 0.80 3.89 6.18
C SER A 116 1.40 5.00 5.33
N CYS A 117 0.64 6.06 5.15
CA CYS A 117 1.07 7.26 4.45
C CYS A 117 0.53 8.49 5.17
N ARG A 118 1.40 9.40 5.55
CA ARG A 118 1.01 10.75 5.96
C ARG A 118 1.38 11.72 4.86
N LEU A 119 0.38 12.21 4.14
CA LEU A 119 0.56 13.19 3.08
C LEU A 119 0.53 14.60 3.66
N GLN A 120 1.61 15.33 3.44
CA GLN A 120 1.69 16.77 3.72
C GLN A 120 2.66 17.41 2.73
N ASN A 121 2.28 18.59 2.18
CA ASN A 121 3.13 19.34 1.27
C ASN A 121 3.67 18.49 0.10
N GLU A 122 2.79 17.72 -0.55
CA GLU A 122 3.10 16.84 -1.68
C GLU A 122 4.11 15.71 -1.36
N VAL A 123 4.43 15.49 -0.10
CA VAL A 123 5.29 14.40 0.35
C VAL A 123 4.49 13.44 1.22
N CYS A 124 4.50 12.16 0.83
CA CYS A 124 3.98 11.06 1.61
C CYS A 124 5.07 10.48 2.51
N ALA A 125 4.93 10.64 3.82
CA ALA A 125 5.76 9.93 4.78
C ALA A 125 5.25 8.49 4.91
N MET A 126 6.00 7.55 4.32
CA MET A 126 5.63 6.14 4.24
C MET A 126 6.05 5.36 5.48
N GLY A 127 5.24 4.37 5.81
CA GLY A 127 5.52 3.38 6.85
C GLY A 127 4.88 2.03 6.52
N GLY A 128 5.16 1.04 7.35
CA GLY A 128 4.66 -0.31 7.19
C GLY A 128 3.98 -0.82 8.46
N LEU A 129 4.02 -2.12 8.66
CA LEU A 129 3.38 -2.82 9.79
C LEU A 129 3.79 -2.25 11.16
N GLU A 130 4.99 -1.68 11.28
CA GLU A 130 5.53 -1.14 12.53
C GLU A 130 4.92 0.22 12.90
N SER A 131 4.41 0.96 11.91
CA SER A 131 3.85 2.31 12.08
C SER A 131 2.33 2.34 12.21
N ILE A 132 1.65 1.24 11.91
CA ILE A 132 0.18 1.16 11.99
C ILE A 132 -0.29 1.37 13.43
N GLY A 133 -1.24 2.30 13.61
CA GLY A 133 -1.78 2.66 14.92
C GLY A 133 -0.86 3.53 15.79
N ARG A 134 0.24 4.06 15.25
CA ARG A 134 1.11 5.00 15.93
C ARG A 134 1.00 6.38 15.30
N GLU A 135 0.87 7.42 16.13
CA GLU A 135 0.80 8.82 15.67
C GLU A 135 2.10 9.32 15.01
N THR A 136 3.18 8.56 15.13
CA THR A 136 4.49 8.87 14.56
C THR A 136 4.83 7.99 13.36
N ALA A 137 4.08 8.11 12.29
CA ALA A 137 4.57 7.64 10.99
C ALA A 137 5.81 8.48 10.63
N GLY A 138 6.96 7.84 10.43
CA GLY A 138 8.19 8.52 10.02
C GLY A 138 9.25 8.76 11.10
N SER A 139 9.05 8.34 12.36
CA SER A 139 10.05 8.50 13.44
C SER A 139 11.04 7.33 13.57
N GLY A 140 11.34 6.64 12.49
CA GLY A 140 12.46 5.68 12.43
C GLY A 140 13.70 6.35 11.84
N SER A 141 14.89 5.86 12.17
CA SER A 141 16.11 6.28 11.48
C SER A 141 15.94 6.12 9.97
N ASP A 142 16.28 7.13 9.19
CA ASP A 142 16.06 7.18 7.71
C ASP A 142 16.70 6.01 6.94
N THR A 143 17.50 5.20 7.58
CA THR A 143 18.24 4.07 6.96
C THR A 143 17.63 2.70 7.22
N SER A 144 16.65 2.58 8.13
CA SER A 144 15.99 1.29 8.38
C SER A 144 14.75 1.13 7.51
N GLY A 145 14.66 0.03 6.75
CA GLY A 145 13.47 -0.32 5.99
C GLY A 145 12.24 -0.50 6.89
N PHE A 146 11.05 -0.45 6.29
CA PHE A 146 9.78 -0.76 6.95
C PHE A 146 9.10 -1.94 6.26
N THR A 147 8.53 -2.85 7.04
CA THR A 147 7.89 -4.06 6.51
C THR A 147 6.51 -3.74 5.96
N VAL A 148 6.31 -3.93 4.66
CA VAL A 148 4.99 -3.82 4.00
C VAL A 148 4.27 -5.16 4.04
N ILE A 149 4.98 -6.27 3.73
CA ILE A 149 4.42 -7.60 3.72
C ILE A 149 5.29 -8.52 4.57
N GLN A 150 4.66 -9.19 5.53
CA GLN A 150 5.26 -10.28 6.29
C GLN A 150 4.81 -11.61 5.69
N GLY A 151 5.71 -12.32 5.05
CA GLY A 151 5.43 -13.58 4.40
C GLY A 151 5.11 -14.73 5.33
N ALA A 152 4.45 -15.73 4.78
CA ALA A 152 4.11 -17.01 5.43
C ALA A 152 4.32 -18.18 4.47
N GLY A 153 4.65 -19.34 5.01
CA GLY A 153 4.84 -20.55 4.18
C GLY A 153 6.24 -20.69 3.64
N ILE A 154 6.37 -21.49 2.59
CA ILE A 154 7.62 -21.77 1.87
C ILE A 154 7.35 -21.58 0.38
N PRO A 155 8.07 -20.68 -0.33
CA PRO A 155 9.08 -19.76 0.22
C PRO A 155 8.45 -18.63 1.05
N ARG A 156 9.20 -18.12 2.04
CA ARG A 156 8.77 -16.96 2.82
C ARG A 156 9.28 -15.70 2.11
N LEU A 157 8.35 -14.86 1.65
CA LEU A 157 8.63 -13.60 1.01
C LEU A 157 8.24 -12.43 1.91
N ASN A 158 9.21 -11.61 2.31
CA ASN A 158 8.93 -10.34 2.97
C ASN A 158 9.18 -9.20 1.97
N VAL A 159 8.32 -8.18 1.99
CA VAL A 159 8.49 -6.95 1.20
C VAL A 159 8.82 -5.83 2.15
N VAL A 160 9.95 -5.17 1.92
CA VAL A 160 10.48 -4.10 2.75
C VAL A 160 10.63 -2.84 1.90
N GLY A 161 9.99 -1.76 2.31
CA GLY A 161 10.15 -0.44 1.72
C GLY A 161 11.33 0.28 2.37
N PHE A 162 12.11 1.01 1.58
CA PHE A 162 13.24 1.81 2.07
C PHE A 162 13.01 3.30 1.88
N ASN A 163 12.20 3.70 0.91
CA ASN A 163 11.89 5.10 0.68
C ASN A 163 10.76 5.57 1.61
N ARG A 164 11.14 6.25 2.69
CA ARG A 164 10.18 6.76 3.68
C ARG A 164 9.54 8.09 3.29
N ARG A 165 10.07 8.79 2.31
CA ARG A 165 9.56 10.08 1.84
C ARG A 165 9.38 10.01 0.35
N VAL A 166 8.16 9.86 -0.09
CA VAL A 166 7.81 9.70 -1.51
C VAL A 166 7.08 10.95 -1.97
N ASP A 167 7.51 11.49 -3.08
CA ASP A 167 6.80 12.56 -3.78
C ASP A 167 5.43 12.06 -4.24
N TRP A 168 4.37 12.76 -3.83
CA TRP A 168 3.00 12.31 -4.05
C TRP A 168 2.59 12.30 -5.52
N PRO A 169 2.85 13.35 -6.32
CA PRO A 169 2.62 13.32 -7.76
C PRO A 169 3.31 12.13 -8.45
N THR A 170 4.60 11.92 -8.16
CA THR A 170 5.36 10.79 -8.72
C THR A 170 4.76 9.43 -8.31
N LEU A 171 4.27 9.30 -7.07
CA LEU A 171 3.62 8.08 -6.62
C LEU A 171 2.32 7.82 -7.39
N LEU A 172 1.52 8.86 -7.63
CA LEU A 172 0.30 8.74 -8.44
C LEU A 172 0.61 8.32 -9.88
N GLU A 173 1.58 8.95 -10.53
CA GLU A 173 2.01 8.60 -11.89
C GLU A 173 2.43 7.12 -11.97
N ARG A 174 3.18 6.62 -10.98
CA ARG A 174 3.58 5.21 -10.92
C ARG A 174 2.38 4.28 -10.71
N LEU A 175 1.41 4.66 -9.88
CA LEU A 175 0.19 3.89 -9.66
C LEU A 175 -0.67 3.83 -10.93
N GLU A 176 -0.80 4.93 -11.65
CA GLU A 176 -1.51 4.99 -12.93
C GLU A 176 -0.82 4.13 -13.99
N ALA A 177 0.51 4.17 -14.07
CA ALA A 177 1.29 3.35 -14.99
C ALA A 177 1.13 1.85 -14.73
N VAL A 178 0.98 1.43 -13.46
CA VAL A 178 0.64 0.04 -13.11
C VAL A 178 -0.75 -0.33 -13.63
N GLY A 179 -1.74 0.51 -13.40
CA GLY A 179 -3.13 0.27 -13.82
C GLY A 179 -3.31 0.28 -15.35
N SER A 180 -2.48 1.01 -16.10
CA SER A 180 -2.50 1.03 -17.57
C SER A 180 -1.67 -0.09 -18.22
N GLY A 181 -0.88 -0.83 -17.45
CA GLY A 181 0.01 -1.88 -17.96
C GLY A 181 1.28 -1.37 -18.65
N ASP A 182 1.59 -0.07 -18.53
CA ASP A 182 2.71 0.58 -19.23
C ASP A 182 4.07 0.50 -18.48
N LEU A 183 4.12 -0.15 -17.33
CA LEU A 183 5.38 -0.34 -16.61
C LEU A 183 6.29 -1.34 -17.33
N LYS A 184 7.35 -0.85 -17.96
CA LYS A 184 8.47 -1.68 -18.33
C LYS A 184 9.29 -1.99 -17.07
N PRO A 185 9.57 -3.28 -16.77
CA PRO A 185 10.43 -3.61 -15.64
C PRO A 185 11.83 -2.99 -15.90
N VAL A 186 12.28 -2.16 -14.97
CA VAL A 186 13.68 -1.72 -14.94
C VAL A 186 14.49 -2.92 -14.43
N VAL A 187 15.14 -3.61 -15.35
CA VAL A 187 16.11 -4.67 -15.02
C VAL A 187 17.47 -3.98 -14.97
N GLU A 188 18.00 -3.74 -13.78
CA GLU A 188 19.43 -3.54 -13.54
C GLU A 188 20.05 -4.85 -13.09
#